data_f82e5efd962ed227830a095b62d15e44
#
_entry.id   f82e5efd962ed227830a095b62d15e44
#
_cell.length_a   1.000
_cell.length_b   1.000
_cell.length_c   1.000
_cell.angle_alpha   90.00
_cell.angle_beta   90.00
_cell.angle_gamma   90.00
#
_symmetry.space_group_name_H-M   'P 1'
#
loop_
_entity.id
_entity.type
_entity.pdbx_description
1 polymer ?
#
loop_
_entity_poly.entity_id
_entity_poly.type
_entity_poly.pdbx_seq_one_letter_code
_entity_poly.pdbx_strand_id
1 'polypeptide(L)'
;MISDNAVSFKVVGNLRRRSACVVRVVPFILLCFSACHFQAVKHDPGKAVLDTNQFLKALYIDENPSEALRFCGEEVRTAGGADALTKMLTKIKQDRGRLQRLTADSYLMVQGAGMELFYVGTYDNGVLYHRLVLAGDASAGYRVTGIWFKPEPYPENVMRKKFETEIPVE
;
A
#
# COMPACT_ATOMS: atom_id res chain seq x y z
N MET A 1 8.68 26.78 6.59
CA MET A 1 9.03 26.14 5.31
C MET A 1 9.21 24.66 5.60
N ILE A 2 8.15 23.87 5.48
CA ILE A 2 8.16 22.41 5.73
C ILE A 2 8.38 21.77 4.35
N SER A 3 9.56 21.18 4.19
CA SER A 3 9.95 20.47 2.96
C SER A 3 9.08 19.21 2.82
N ASP A 4 8.52 19.00 1.63
CA ASP A 4 7.82 17.79 1.22
C ASP A 4 8.77 16.58 1.29
N ASN A 5 8.79 15.89 2.43
CA ASN A 5 9.53 14.64 2.59
C ASN A 5 8.67 13.47 2.14
N ALA A 6 8.45 13.37 0.83
CA ALA A 6 7.95 12.15 0.23
C ALA A 6 9.12 11.15 0.14
N VAL A 7 9.06 10.07 0.89
CA VAL A 7 9.92 8.91 0.63
C VAL A 7 9.35 8.20 -0.58
N SER A 8 9.82 8.60 -1.78
CA SER A 8 9.41 8.02 -3.05
C SER A 8 10.30 6.83 -3.38
N PHE A 9 9.74 5.65 -3.43
CA PHE A 9 10.42 4.46 -3.91
C PHE A 9 10.22 4.31 -5.41
N LYS A 10 11.27 4.61 -6.17
CA LYS A 10 11.27 4.51 -7.63
C LYS A 10 11.76 3.12 -8.03
N VAL A 11 10.87 2.27 -8.50
CA VAL A 11 11.22 0.97 -9.07
C VAL A 11 11.74 1.19 -10.48
N VAL A 12 13.04 0.98 -10.69
CA VAL A 12 13.67 0.95 -12.02
C VAL A 12 13.72 -0.50 -12.48
N GLY A 13 12.79 -0.86 -13.35
CA GLY A 13 12.78 -2.17 -14.02
C GLY A 13 13.85 -2.26 -15.10
N ASN A 14 14.87 -3.11 -14.92
CA ASN A 14 15.88 -3.42 -15.90
C ASN A 14 15.39 -4.55 -16.83
N LEU A 15 14.94 -4.19 -18.03
CA LEU A 15 14.70 -5.15 -19.11
C LEU A 15 16.05 -5.58 -19.71
N ARG A 16 16.56 -6.77 -19.39
CA ARG A 16 17.64 -7.41 -20.15
C ARG A 16 17.08 -8.16 -21.36
N ARG A 17 17.32 -7.60 -22.54
CA ARG A 17 17.20 -8.31 -23.83
C ARG A 17 18.26 -9.41 -23.89
N ARG A 18 17.85 -10.63 -24.25
CA ARG A 18 18.75 -11.66 -24.79
C ARG A 18 18.23 -12.12 -26.15
N SER A 19 19.15 -12.08 -27.08
CA SER A 19 18.98 -12.39 -28.49
C SER A 19 18.89 -13.90 -28.77
N ALA A 20 18.10 -14.19 -29.75
CA ALA A 20 18.14 -15.19 -30.81
C ALA A 20 18.89 -16.50 -30.62
N CYS A 21 18.17 -17.59 -30.81
CA CYS A 21 18.64 -18.77 -31.54
C CYS A 21 17.50 -19.33 -32.39
N VAL A 22 17.74 -19.36 -33.70
CA VAL A 22 16.85 -19.89 -34.72
C VAL A 22 17.05 -21.40 -34.79
N VAL A 23 16.01 -22.18 -34.55
CA VAL A 23 15.94 -23.58 -34.94
C VAL A 23 14.60 -23.83 -35.64
N ARG A 24 14.70 -24.19 -36.93
CA ARG A 24 13.60 -24.68 -37.77
C ARG A 24 13.19 -26.09 -37.32
N VAL A 25 11.94 -26.30 -36.96
CA VAL A 25 11.31 -27.64 -37.07
C VAL A 25 9.77 -27.44 -37.20
N VAL A 26 9.25 -27.81 -38.38
CA VAL A 26 7.99 -28.46 -38.80
C VAL A 26 6.72 -28.24 -37.91
N PRO A 27 5.56 -27.96 -38.56
CA PRO A 27 4.35 -27.55 -37.91
C PRO A 27 3.56 -28.77 -37.38
N PHE A 28 3.50 -28.91 -36.09
CA PHE A 28 2.47 -29.71 -35.43
C PHE A 28 1.46 -28.74 -34.82
N ILE A 29 0.38 -28.51 -35.56
CA ILE A 29 -0.74 -27.69 -35.11
C ILE A 29 -1.50 -28.51 -34.06
N LEU A 30 -1.05 -28.42 -32.82
CA LEU A 30 -1.91 -28.69 -31.67
C LEU A 30 -2.44 -27.34 -31.21
N LEU A 31 -3.68 -27.06 -31.57
CA LEU A 31 -4.52 -26.00 -31.00
C LEU A 31 -4.70 -26.27 -29.51
N CYS A 32 -3.70 -25.97 -28.70
CA CYS A 32 -3.90 -25.73 -27.30
C CYS A 32 -4.58 -24.37 -27.18
N PHE A 33 -5.91 -24.37 -27.18
CA PHE A 33 -6.68 -23.30 -26.58
C PHE A 33 -6.35 -23.29 -25.10
N SER A 34 -5.21 -22.69 -24.77
CA SER A 34 -4.97 -22.20 -23.42
C SER A 34 -6.01 -21.11 -23.22
N ALA A 35 -7.16 -21.49 -22.69
CA ALA A 35 -8.13 -20.54 -22.15
C ALA A 35 -7.35 -19.77 -21.09
N CYS A 36 -6.81 -18.61 -21.46
CA CYS A 36 -6.40 -17.63 -20.48
C CYS A 36 -7.63 -17.30 -19.65
N HIS A 37 -7.80 -17.99 -18.53
CA HIS A 37 -8.74 -17.59 -17.51
C HIS A 37 -8.26 -16.24 -17.01
N PHE A 38 -8.80 -15.19 -17.62
CA PHE A 38 -8.66 -13.85 -17.12
C PHE A 38 -9.50 -13.80 -15.83
N GLN A 39 -8.91 -14.22 -14.73
CA GLN A 39 -9.53 -14.01 -13.42
C GLN A 39 -9.54 -12.52 -13.18
N ALA A 40 -10.70 -11.91 -13.28
CA ALA A 40 -10.88 -10.52 -12.90
C ALA A 40 -10.47 -10.38 -11.43
N VAL A 41 -9.47 -9.55 -11.18
CA VAL A 41 -9.01 -9.25 -9.81
C VAL A 41 -10.18 -8.63 -9.06
N LYS A 42 -10.65 -9.30 -8.02
CA LYS A 42 -11.77 -8.83 -7.20
C LYS A 42 -11.22 -8.11 -5.98
N HIS A 43 -11.52 -6.84 -5.86
CA HIS A 43 -11.17 -6.05 -4.70
C HIS A 43 -12.34 -5.95 -3.71
N ASP A 44 -12.00 -6.02 -2.41
CA ASP A 44 -12.91 -5.85 -1.28
C ASP A 44 -12.34 -4.77 -0.35
N PRO A 45 -12.94 -3.56 -0.32
CA PRO A 45 -12.48 -2.47 0.52
C PRO A 45 -12.54 -2.78 2.03
N GLY A 46 -13.55 -3.53 2.47
CA GLY A 46 -13.68 -3.94 3.87
C GLY A 46 -12.52 -4.83 4.31
N LYS A 47 -12.20 -5.86 3.49
CA LYS A 47 -11.05 -6.71 3.75
C LYS A 47 -9.73 -5.95 3.67
N ALA A 48 -9.59 -5.03 2.72
CA ALA A 48 -8.39 -4.21 2.59
C ALA A 48 -8.15 -3.36 3.85
N VAL A 49 -9.21 -2.78 4.42
CA VAL A 49 -9.11 -2.04 5.70
C VAL A 49 -8.72 -2.97 6.84
N LEU A 50 -9.34 -4.14 6.96
CA LEU A 50 -9.01 -5.10 8.03
C LEU A 50 -7.53 -5.52 7.98
N ASP A 51 -7.02 -5.87 6.79
CA ASP A 51 -5.62 -6.26 6.60
C ASP A 51 -4.67 -5.08 6.89
N THR A 52 -5.05 -3.87 6.49
CA THR A 52 -4.26 -2.65 6.71
C THR A 52 -4.28 -2.20 8.18
N ASN A 53 -5.40 -2.37 8.88
CA ASN A 53 -5.50 -2.03 10.29
C ASN A 53 -4.54 -2.86 11.15
N GLN A 54 -4.24 -4.11 10.78
CA GLN A 54 -3.21 -4.90 11.46
C GLN A 54 -1.82 -4.25 11.34
N PHE A 55 -1.48 -3.75 10.15
CA PHE A 55 -0.24 -3.00 9.94
C PHE A 55 -0.21 -1.72 10.77
N LEU A 56 -1.28 -0.93 10.71
CA LEU A 56 -1.36 0.37 11.40
C LEU A 56 -1.38 0.20 12.93
N LYS A 57 -2.08 -0.82 13.44
CA LYS A 57 -2.05 -1.19 14.86
C LYS A 57 -0.63 -1.51 15.30
N ALA A 58 0.04 -2.45 14.64
CA ALA A 58 1.40 -2.84 14.97
C ALA A 58 2.36 -1.63 14.93
N LEU A 59 2.20 -0.74 13.93
CA LEU A 59 3.09 0.40 13.75
C LEU A 59 2.85 1.54 14.73
N TYR A 60 1.59 1.97 14.88
CA TYR A 60 1.25 3.21 15.60
C TYR A 60 0.76 2.97 17.02
N ILE A 61 0.07 1.86 17.30
CA ILE A 61 -0.49 1.57 18.62
C ILE A 61 0.50 0.74 19.43
N ASP A 62 0.98 -0.37 18.87
CA ASP A 62 1.92 -1.27 19.53
C ASP A 62 3.36 -0.78 19.42
N GLU A 63 3.61 0.24 18.58
CA GLU A 63 4.92 0.85 18.31
C GLU A 63 6.01 -0.19 17.95
N ASN A 64 5.59 -1.21 17.21
CA ASN A 64 6.42 -2.34 16.81
C ASN A 64 6.65 -2.39 15.29
N PRO A 65 7.62 -1.63 14.74
CA PRO A 65 7.92 -1.62 13.29
C PRO A 65 8.30 -3.00 12.73
N SER A 66 8.92 -3.85 13.55
CA SER A 66 9.29 -5.20 13.11
C SER A 66 8.06 -6.10 12.91
N GLU A 67 7.06 -5.98 13.77
CA GLU A 67 5.77 -6.68 13.59
C GLU A 67 5.00 -6.09 12.42
N ALA A 68 4.93 -4.75 12.32
CA ALA A 68 4.28 -4.05 11.21
C ALA A 68 4.84 -4.52 9.84
N LEU A 69 6.13 -4.79 9.75
CA LEU A 69 6.78 -5.26 8.52
C LEU A 69 6.21 -6.59 8.00
N ARG A 70 5.61 -7.41 8.85
CA ARG A 70 4.98 -8.69 8.45
C ARG A 70 3.77 -8.49 7.53
N PHE A 71 3.12 -7.34 7.62
CA PHE A 71 1.97 -6.95 6.81
C PHE A 71 2.37 -6.17 5.55
N CYS A 72 3.68 -5.97 5.33
CA CYS A 72 4.21 -5.25 4.18
C CYS A 72 4.53 -6.19 3.01
N GLY A 73 4.49 -5.63 1.80
CA GLY A 73 5.03 -6.22 0.59
C GLY A 73 6.56 -6.15 0.56
N GLU A 74 7.15 -6.78 -0.44
CA GLU A 74 8.61 -6.84 -0.61
C GLU A 74 9.23 -5.46 -0.84
N GLU A 75 8.47 -4.55 -1.46
CA GLU A 75 8.90 -3.18 -1.75
C GLU A 75 9.28 -2.43 -0.47
N VAL A 76 8.48 -2.54 0.59
CA VAL A 76 8.76 -1.89 1.88
C VAL A 76 9.93 -2.59 2.59
N ARG A 77 10.01 -3.92 2.49
CA ARG A 77 11.07 -4.70 3.12
C ARG A 77 12.44 -4.37 2.55
N THR A 78 12.54 -4.26 1.22
CA THR A 78 13.80 -3.95 0.51
C THR A 78 14.19 -2.49 0.62
N ALA A 79 13.22 -1.60 0.84
CA ALA A 79 13.44 -0.15 0.91
C ALA A 79 13.86 0.36 2.30
N GLY A 80 14.33 -0.51 3.17
CA GLY A 80 14.83 -0.18 4.50
C GLY A 80 14.04 -0.83 5.64
N GLY A 81 12.95 -1.53 5.33
CA GLY A 81 12.25 -2.41 6.25
C GLY A 81 11.86 -1.73 7.58
N ALA A 82 12.12 -2.43 8.69
CA ALA A 82 11.78 -1.96 10.02
C ALA A 82 12.50 -0.67 10.41
N ASP A 83 13.73 -0.45 9.93
CA ASP A 83 14.48 0.77 10.22
C ASP A 83 13.84 2.01 9.59
N ALA A 84 13.34 1.88 8.36
CA ALA A 84 12.63 2.96 7.68
C ALA A 84 11.31 3.29 8.41
N LEU A 85 10.57 2.27 8.83
CA LEU A 85 9.34 2.45 9.61
C LEU A 85 9.63 3.09 10.98
N THR A 86 10.70 2.69 11.66
CA THR A 86 11.14 3.29 12.93
C THR A 86 11.47 4.75 12.76
N LYS A 87 12.26 5.13 11.74
CA LYS A 87 12.61 6.52 11.46
C LYS A 87 11.37 7.36 11.16
N MET A 88 10.45 6.82 10.38
CA MET A 88 9.19 7.47 10.06
C MET A 88 8.34 7.70 11.32
N LEU A 89 8.15 6.69 12.15
CA LEU A 89 7.39 6.80 13.41
C LEU A 89 8.02 7.82 14.36
N THR A 90 9.34 7.78 14.52
CA THR A 90 10.08 8.73 15.35
C THR A 90 9.86 10.17 14.87
N LYS A 91 9.94 10.40 13.56
CA LYS A 91 9.72 11.73 12.99
C LYS A 91 8.29 12.22 13.23
N ILE A 92 7.28 11.35 13.02
CA ILE A 92 5.88 11.72 13.27
C ILE A 92 5.70 12.09 14.74
N LYS A 93 6.25 11.31 15.69
CA LYS A 93 6.16 11.61 17.11
C LYS A 93 6.84 12.92 17.49
N GLN A 94 8.01 13.22 16.93
CA GLN A 94 8.72 14.48 17.15
C GLN A 94 7.92 15.68 16.63
N ASP A 95 7.31 15.56 15.44
CA ASP A 95 6.64 16.67 14.78
C ASP A 95 5.19 16.85 15.28
N ARG A 96 4.51 15.77 15.67
CA ARG A 96 3.06 15.74 15.94
C ARG A 96 2.67 15.24 17.32
N GLY A 97 3.58 14.69 18.09
CA GLY A 97 3.26 14.08 19.38
C GLY A 97 2.64 12.69 19.24
N ARG A 98 1.85 12.28 20.22
CA ARG A 98 1.22 10.96 20.25
C ARG A 98 -0.01 10.91 19.35
N LEU A 99 -0.24 9.75 18.75
CA LEU A 99 -1.49 9.44 18.07
C LEU A 99 -2.63 9.34 19.10
N GLN A 100 -3.73 10.07 18.85
CA GLN A 100 -4.96 10.04 19.64
C GLN A 100 -6.03 9.19 18.97
N ARG A 101 -6.13 9.30 17.65
CA ARG A 101 -7.12 8.58 16.85
C ARG A 101 -6.61 8.39 15.42
N LEU A 102 -6.89 7.23 14.84
CA LEU A 102 -6.63 6.95 13.44
C LEU A 102 -7.85 6.26 12.83
N THR A 103 -8.40 6.82 11.76
CA THR A 103 -9.62 6.30 11.12
C THR A 103 -9.45 6.19 9.61
N ALA A 104 -9.98 5.12 9.02
CA ALA A 104 -10.09 5.01 7.56
C ALA A 104 -11.17 5.98 7.07
N ASP A 105 -10.81 6.83 6.11
CA ASP A 105 -11.69 7.84 5.50
C ASP A 105 -12.27 7.36 4.17
N SER A 106 -11.42 6.85 3.31
CA SER A 106 -11.81 6.58 1.93
C SER A 106 -10.84 5.63 1.24
N TYR A 107 -11.23 5.17 0.05
CA TYR A 107 -10.43 4.27 -0.76
C TYR A 107 -10.49 4.61 -2.24
N LEU A 108 -9.49 4.16 -2.99
CA LEU A 108 -9.41 4.24 -4.44
C LEU A 108 -8.99 2.86 -4.98
N MET A 109 -9.77 2.30 -5.89
CA MET A 109 -9.38 1.09 -6.60
C MET A 109 -8.49 1.46 -7.79
N VAL A 110 -7.28 0.91 -7.82
CA VAL A 110 -6.34 1.09 -8.93
C VAL A 110 -6.52 -0.07 -9.90
N GLN A 111 -6.83 0.24 -11.16
CA GLN A 111 -7.07 -0.79 -12.16
C GLN A 111 -5.90 -1.79 -12.24
N GLY A 112 -6.22 -3.05 -12.04
CA GLY A 112 -5.36 -4.20 -12.33
C GLY A 112 -4.35 -4.61 -11.26
N ALA A 113 -4.11 -3.86 -10.17
CA ALA A 113 -2.97 -4.17 -9.31
C ALA A 113 -3.15 -3.96 -7.81
N GLY A 114 -4.14 -3.22 -7.33
CA GLY A 114 -4.21 -2.95 -5.91
C GLY A 114 -5.25 -1.91 -5.51
N MET A 115 -5.07 -1.39 -4.32
CA MET A 115 -5.97 -0.41 -3.72
C MET A 115 -5.15 0.67 -2.99
N GLU A 116 -5.68 1.87 -2.95
CA GLU A 116 -5.19 2.91 -2.06
C GLU A 116 -6.22 3.14 -0.96
N LEU A 117 -5.75 3.20 0.28
CA LEU A 117 -6.54 3.58 1.43
C LEU A 117 -6.06 4.91 1.99
N PHE A 118 -7.01 5.72 2.41
CA PHE A 118 -6.76 7.02 3.02
C PHE A 118 -7.26 7.00 4.45
N TYR A 119 -6.41 7.47 5.36
CA TYR A 119 -6.71 7.56 6.78
C TYR A 119 -6.50 8.97 7.28
N VAL A 120 -7.25 9.34 8.31
CA VAL A 120 -7.07 10.59 9.05
C VAL A 120 -6.58 10.25 10.45
N GLY A 121 -5.40 10.74 10.79
CA GLY A 121 -4.78 10.61 12.11
C GLY A 121 -4.84 11.92 12.86
N THR A 122 -5.45 11.91 14.05
CA THR A 122 -5.41 13.01 15.02
C THR A 122 -4.28 12.77 16.01
N TYR A 123 -3.42 13.75 16.17
CA TYR A 123 -2.27 13.72 17.06
C TYR A 123 -2.33 14.86 18.07
N ASP A 124 -1.44 14.86 19.08
CA ASP A 124 -1.38 15.93 20.07
C ASP A 124 -1.24 17.33 19.41
N ASN A 125 -0.47 17.42 18.32
CA ASN A 125 -0.16 18.66 17.64
C ASN A 125 -0.73 18.69 16.20
N GLY A 126 -2.02 18.30 16.04
CA GLY A 126 -2.75 18.45 14.79
C GLY A 126 -3.07 17.15 14.07
N VAL A 127 -3.35 17.26 12.78
CA VAL A 127 -3.84 16.17 11.94
C VAL A 127 -2.80 15.79 10.90
N LEU A 128 -2.69 14.48 10.60
CA LEU A 128 -2.00 13.96 9.43
C LEU A 128 -2.96 13.11 8.60
N TYR A 129 -2.86 13.29 7.31
CA TYR A 129 -3.56 12.49 6.31
C TYR A 129 -2.61 11.43 5.77
N HIS A 130 -2.97 10.18 5.94
CA HIS A 130 -2.16 9.04 5.49
C HIS A 130 -2.74 8.47 4.21
N ARG A 131 -1.86 8.08 3.29
CA ARG A 131 -2.19 7.31 2.09
C ARG A 131 -1.36 6.05 2.10
N LEU A 132 -2.04 4.91 2.07
CA LEU A 132 -1.42 3.60 1.97
C LEU A 132 -1.71 3.01 0.59
N VAL A 133 -0.69 2.48 -0.04
CA VAL A 133 -0.82 1.71 -1.30
C VAL A 133 -0.71 0.26 -0.96
N LEU A 134 -1.64 -0.52 -1.49
CA LEU A 134 -1.78 -1.95 -1.23
C LEU A 134 -1.63 -2.74 -2.52
N ALA A 135 -0.91 -3.85 -2.46
CA ALA A 135 -0.93 -4.90 -3.45
C ALA A 135 -1.73 -6.10 -2.93
N GLY A 136 -2.28 -6.90 -3.84
CA GLY A 136 -3.09 -8.06 -3.53
C GLY A 136 -4.56 -7.88 -3.91
N ASP A 137 -5.38 -8.81 -3.46
CA ASP A 137 -6.81 -8.87 -3.76
C ASP A 137 -7.63 -9.50 -2.62
N ALA A 138 -8.94 -9.61 -2.81
CA ALA A 138 -9.85 -10.19 -1.82
C ALA A 138 -9.54 -11.67 -1.47
N SER A 139 -8.90 -12.43 -2.36
CA SER A 139 -8.59 -13.84 -2.15
C SER A 139 -7.23 -14.06 -1.49
N ALA A 140 -6.20 -13.34 -1.94
CA ALA A 140 -4.83 -13.44 -1.46
C ALA A 140 -4.57 -12.60 -0.20
N GLY A 141 -5.46 -11.63 0.08
CA GLY A 141 -5.24 -10.60 1.11
C GLY A 141 -4.41 -9.44 0.59
N TYR A 142 -4.32 -8.40 1.40
CA TYR A 142 -3.65 -7.16 1.03
C TYR A 142 -2.34 -6.97 1.81
N ARG A 143 -1.33 -6.41 1.14
CA ARG A 143 -0.03 -6.06 1.72
C ARG A 143 0.26 -4.60 1.46
N VAL A 144 0.78 -3.90 2.46
CA VAL A 144 1.19 -2.50 2.33
C VAL A 144 2.49 -2.43 1.52
N THR A 145 2.45 -1.76 0.37
CA THR A 145 3.60 -1.56 -0.52
C THR A 145 4.13 -0.14 -0.49
N GLY A 146 3.37 0.78 0.13
CA GLY A 146 3.81 2.15 0.32
C GLY A 146 2.96 2.89 1.35
N ILE A 147 3.58 3.84 2.05
CA ILE A 147 2.93 4.74 3.00
C ILE A 147 3.44 6.16 2.80
N TRP A 148 2.52 7.10 2.75
CA TRP A 148 2.77 8.54 2.68
C TRP A 148 1.90 9.24 3.70
N PHE A 149 2.38 10.38 4.19
CA PHE A 149 1.61 11.23 5.09
C PHE A 149 1.95 12.70 4.87
N LYS A 150 0.98 13.56 5.08
CA LYS A 150 1.13 15.01 4.97
C LYS A 150 0.10 15.73 5.85
N PRO A 151 0.34 17.00 6.19
CA PRO A 151 -0.58 17.78 7.03
C PRO A 151 -1.85 18.24 6.29
N GLU A 152 -1.84 18.30 4.96
CA GLU A 152 -2.99 18.70 4.16
C GLU A 152 -3.76 17.47 3.65
N PRO A 153 -5.08 17.59 3.45
CA PRO A 153 -5.87 16.54 2.81
C PRO A 153 -5.32 16.16 1.42
N TYR A 154 -5.44 14.90 1.06
CA TYR A 154 -5.20 14.48 -0.31
C TYR A 154 -6.30 15.04 -1.22
N PRO A 155 -5.94 15.50 -2.45
CA PRO A 155 -6.92 16.03 -3.40
C PRO A 155 -8.08 15.05 -3.61
N GLU A 156 -9.27 15.60 -3.76
CA GLU A 156 -10.43 14.80 -4.13
C GLU A 156 -10.23 14.24 -5.54
N ASN A 157 -10.64 12.98 -5.70
CA ASN A 157 -10.62 12.28 -6.97
C ASN A 157 -12.01 11.66 -7.17
N VAL A 158 -12.58 11.83 -8.35
CA VAL A 158 -13.93 11.33 -8.69
C VAL A 158 -14.07 9.80 -8.53
N MET A 159 -12.95 9.06 -8.58
CA MET A 159 -12.91 7.62 -8.38
C MET A 159 -12.70 7.22 -6.91
N ARG A 160 -12.37 8.18 -6.04
CA ARG A 160 -12.19 7.96 -4.60
C ARG A 160 -13.55 7.87 -3.91
N LYS A 161 -13.79 6.77 -3.20
CA LYS A 161 -15.03 6.51 -2.49
C LYS A 161 -14.81 6.64 -0.99
N LYS A 162 -15.70 7.35 -0.31
CA LYS A 162 -15.70 7.40 1.15
C LYS A 162 -16.30 6.14 1.74
N PHE A 163 -15.85 5.77 2.93
CA PHE A 163 -16.55 4.75 3.72
C PHE A 163 -17.84 5.36 4.28
N GLU A 164 -18.91 4.55 4.37
CA GLU A 164 -20.20 4.99 4.90
C GLU A 164 -20.14 5.29 6.40
N THR A 165 -19.25 4.60 7.10
CA THR A 165 -18.99 4.77 8.54
C THR A 165 -17.51 4.92 8.78
N GLU A 166 -17.14 5.64 9.84
CA GLU A 166 -15.75 5.69 10.28
C GLU A 166 -15.29 4.33 10.78
N ILE A 167 -14.13 3.88 10.29
CA ILE A 167 -13.53 2.61 10.69
C ILE A 167 -12.25 2.92 11.47
N PRO A 168 -12.29 2.84 12.82
CA PRO A 168 -11.12 3.11 13.64
C PRO A 168 -10.06 2.00 13.49
N VAL A 169 -8.80 2.37 13.75
CA VAL A 169 -7.70 1.43 13.99
C VAL A 169 -7.62 1.19 15.49
N GLU A 170 -7.82 -0.06 15.92
CA GLU A 170 -7.85 -0.50 17.32
C GLU A 170 -6.73 -1.52 17.63
#